data_7c1ab28823414163ac8501a93a6dfe64
#
_entry.id   7c1ab28823414163ac8501a93a6dfe64
#
_cell.length_a   1.000
_cell.length_b   1.000
_cell.length_c   1.000
_cell.angle_alpha   90.00
_cell.angle_beta   90.00
_cell.angle_gamma   90.00
#
_symmetry.space_group_name_H-M   'P 1'
#
loop_
_entity.id
_entity.type
_entity.pdbx_description
1 polymer ?
#
loop_
_entity_poly.entity_id
_entity_poly.type
_entity_poly.pdbx_seq_one_letter_code
_entity_poly.pdbx_strand_id
1 'polypeptide(L)'
;MNKDRVFAEKLTTITPFRFNEKVARVFDDMLVRSVPLYGEVIKQQARIARQFYQSGTQIFDLGCSHGNWGILLLDCFGGVGFKMIAVDSAKPMIQRFKKRLAVHDSHGCIDLVCACIENIVISNASVVVINLTLQFLDTEKRDCLIQSAFKGLCKGGILLLTEKTVHLDPQMNALEQEYYYQFKRENGYTDLEISQKRDALEQVLVPETVTEHENRIHKAGFTAFNVWLKWFNFTSMIAIK
;
A
#
# COMPACT_ATOMS: atom_id res chain seq x y z
N MET A 1 -18.06 11.80 2.78
CA MET A 1 -17.32 10.75 2.04
C MET A 1 -18.25 10.14 1.02
N ASN A 2 -17.85 10.06 -0.25
CA ASN A 2 -18.70 9.45 -1.28
C ASN A 2 -18.64 7.93 -1.13
N LYS A 3 -19.82 7.28 -1.09
CA LYS A 3 -19.93 5.83 -0.96
C LYS A 3 -19.42 5.12 -2.24
N ASP A 4 -18.61 4.07 -2.09
CA ASP A 4 -18.18 3.21 -3.20
C ASP A 4 -19.39 2.46 -3.77
N ARG A 5 -19.72 2.76 -5.02
CA ARG A 5 -20.74 2.10 -5.84
C ARG A 5 -20.20 1.76 -7.22
N VAL A 6 -18.88 1.63 -7.36
CA VAL A 6 -18.24 1.40 -8.66
C VAL A 6 -18.75 0.12 -9.32
N PHE A 7 -19.09 -0.88 -8.53
CA PHE A 7 -19.55 -2.20 -8.95
C PHE A 7 -20.99 -2.52 -8.49
N ALA A 8 -21.80 -1.50 -8.13
CA ALA A 8 -23.15 -1.72 -7.60
C ALA A 8 -24.16 -2.17 -8.65
N GLU A 9 -23.99 -1.74 -9.90
CA GLU A 9 -24.85 -2.13 -11.01
C GLU A 9 -24.27 -3.35 -11.73
N LYS A 10 -25.14 -4.20 -12.26
CA LYS A 10 -24.71 -5.39 -13.04
C LYS A 10 -24.01 -4.92 -14.33
N LEU A 11 -22.75 -5.28 -14.46
CA LEU A 11 -21.92 -4.97 -15.64
C LEU A 11 -22.07 -6.07 -16.68
N THR A 12 -22.25 -5.69 -17.93
CA THR A 12 -22.27 -6.63 -19.08
C THR A 12 -20.86 -7.13 -19.44
N THR A 13 -19.84 -6.30 -19.17
CA THR A 13 -18.43 -6.64 -19.38
C THR A 13 -17.62 -6.10 -18.22
N ILE A 14 -16.85 -6.97 -17.58
CA ILE A 14 -15.95 -6.58 -16.50
C ILE A 14 -14.58 -6.29 -17.11
N THR A 15 -14.15 -5.04 -17.00
CA THR A 15 -12.82 -4.61 -17.45
C THR A 15 -11.81 -4.68 -16.30
N PRO A 16 -10.49 -4.82 -16.58
CA PRO A 16 -9.47 -4.79 -15.56
C PRO A 16 -9.57 -3.54 -14.68
N PHE A 17 -9.34 -3.71 -13.38
CA PHE A 17 -9.39 -2.63 -12.41
C PHE A 17 -8.36 -1.54 -12.74
N ARG A 18 -8.78 -0.27 -12.65
CA ARG A 18 -7.90 0.89 -12.88
C ARG A 18 -8.13 1.97 -11.84
N PHE A 19 -7.06 2.57 -11.36
CA PHE A 19 -7.08 3.71 -10.42
C PHE A 19 -7.42 5.03 -11.15
N ASN A 20 -8.58 5.06 -11.81
CA ASN A 20 -9.08 6.21 -12.55
C ASN A 20 -9.79 7.23 -11.65
N GLU A 21 -10.33 8.32 -12.23
CA GLU A 21 -11.03 9.37 -11.49
C GLU A 21 -12.28 8.84 -10.74
N LYS A 22 -13.01 7.89 -11.33
CA LYS A 22 -14.20 7.28 -10.68
C LYS A 22 -13.82 6.56 -9.39
N VAL A 23 -12.76 5.75 -9.43
CA VAL A 23 -12.20 5.07 -8.27
C VAL A 23 -11.63 6.07 -7.26
N ALA A 24 -10.85 7.06 -7.72
CA ALA A 24 -10.24 8.04 -6.84
C ALA A 24 -11.25 8.84 -6.01
N ARG A 25 -12.48 9.07 -6.54
CA ARG A 25 -13.55 9.78 -5.81
C ARG A 25 -14.10 9.04 -4.60
N VAL A 26 -14.06 7.72 -4.60
CA VAL A 26 -14.65 6.86 -3.58
C VAL A 26 -13.60 6.04 -2.83
N PHE A 27 -12.32 6.35 -3.04
CA PHE A 27 -11.21 5.49 -2.61
C PHE A 27 -11.13 5.32 -1.10
N ASP A 28 -11.40 6.36 -0.32
CA ASP A 28 -11.45 6.27 1.15
C ASP A 28 -12.50 5.28 1.63
N ASP A 29 -13.74 5.39 1.11
CA ASP A 29 -14.82 4.46 1.43
C ASP A 29 -14.48 3.04 0.97
N MET A 30 -13.89 2.93 -0.23
CA MET A 30 -13.43 1.66 -0.78
C MET A 30 -12.38 0.98 0.11
N LEU A 31 -11.40 1.71 0.62
CA LEU A 31 -10.36 1.18 1.50
C LEU A 31 -10.96 0.71 2.84
N VAL A 32 -11.73 1.56 3.51
CA VAL A 32 -12.33 1.23 4.82
C VAL A 32 -13.23 -0.01 4.72
N ARG A 33 -13.98 -0.15 3.64
CA ARG A 33 -14.91 -1.26 3.43
C ARG A 33 -14.28 -2.53 2.83
N SER A 34 -13.07 -2.44 2.26
CA SER A 34 -12.42 -3.57 1.57
C SER A 34 -11.10 -4.00 2.16
N VAL A 35 -10.46 -3.18 3.00
CA VAL A 35 -9.15 -3.51 3.59
C VAL A 35 -9.29 -3.56 5.11
N PRO A 36 -9.25 -4.77 5.70
CA PRO A 36 -9.36 -4.92 7.14
C PRO A 36 -8.27 -4.15 7.88
N LEU A 37 -8.63 -3.51 8.98
CA LEU A 37 -7.72 -2.77 9.86
C LEU A 37 -6.90 -1.66 9.17
N TYR A 38 -7.32 -1.20 7.95
CA TYR A 38 -6.57 -0.23 7.16
C TYR A 38 -6.09 0.99 7.96
N GLY A 39 -7.02 1.63 8.69
CA GLY A 39 -6.68 2.81 9.49
C GLY A 39 -5.65 2.54 10.59
N GLU A 40 -5.73 1.37 11.24
CA GLU A 40 -4.76 0.97 12.28
C GLU A 40 -3.39 0.65 11.66
N VAL A 41 -3.36 -0.06 10.53
CA VAL A 41 -2.12 -0.37 9.80
C VAL A 41 -1.36 0.89 9.45
N ILE A 42 -1.98 1.84 8.75
CA ILE A 42 -1.28 3.06 8.31
C ILE A 42 -0.87 3.97 9.47
N LYS A 43 -1.64 3.97 10.57
CA LYS A 43 -1.31 4.68 11.81
C LYS A 43 -0.07 4.09 12.49
N GLN A 44 0.00 2.77 12.64
CA GLN A 44 1.16 2.13 13.25
C GLN A 44 2.39 2.25 12.34
N GLN A 45 2.23 2.13 11.03
CA GLN A 45 3.32 2.36 10.08
C GLN A 45 3.89 3.79 10.19
N ALA A 46 3.04 4.81 10.35
CA ALA A 46 3.51 6.18 10.54
C ALA A 46 4.33 6.34 11.84
N ARG A 47 3.92 5.68 12.92
CA ARG A 47 4.67 5.66 14.20
C ARG A 47 6.03 4.94 14.07
N ILE A 48 6.03 3.78 13.42
CA ILE A 48 7.25 3.01 13.15
C ILE A 48 8.18 3.84 12.25
N ALA A 49 7.66 4.44 11.17
CA ALA A 49 8.42 5.30 10.28
C ALA A 49 9.09 6.46 11.01
N ARG A 50 8.36 7.13 11.92
CA ARG A 50 8.93 8.20 12.76
C ARG A 50 10.05 7.70 13.67
N GLN A 51 9.91 6.50 14.25
CA GLN A 51 10.93 5.92 15.13
C GLN A 51 12.23 5.60 14.38
N PHE A 52 12.12 5.12 13.14
CA PHE A 52 13.27 4.73 12.32
C PHE A 52 13.78 5.85 11.41
N TYR A 53 13.08 6.98 11.34
CA TYR A 53 13.54 8.12 10.55
C TYR A 53 14.87 8.64 11.07
N GLN A 54 15.84 8.77 10.18
CA GLN A 54 17.16 9.33 10.47
C GLN A 54 17.21 10.76 9.90
N SER A 55 17.61 11.73 10.73
CA SER A 55 17.67 13.13 10.30
C SER A 55 18.57 13.31 9.07
N GLY A 56 18.12 14.10 8.11
CA GLY A 56 18.83 14.34 6.85
C GLY A 56 18.64 13.26 5.78
N THR A 57 17.85 12.23 6.06
CA THR A 57 17.46 11.19 5.09
C THR A 57 16.07 11.43 4.51
N GLN A 58 15.61 10.50 3.68
CA GLN A 58 14.33 10.55 3.00
C GLN A 58 13.43 9.37 3.41
N ILE A 59 12.13 9.61 3.32
CA ILE A 59 11.09 8.59 3.39
C ILE A 59 10.52 8.42 1.98
N PHE A 60 10.39 7.19 1.50
CA PHE A 60 9.75 6.89 0.23
C PHE A 60 8.42 6.18 0.47
N ASP A 61 7.35 6.69 -0.14
CA ASP A 61 6.03 6.03 -0.20
C ASP A 61 5.76 5.62 -1.66
N LEU A 62 5.92 4.34 -1.92
CA LEU A 62 5.83 3.77 -3.26
C LEU A 62 4.43 3.19 -3.49
N GLY A 63 3.61 3.89 -4.25
CA GLY A 63 2.18 3.65 -4.39
C GLY A 63 1.38 4.48 -3.39
N CYS A 64 1.73 5.76 -3.25
CA CYS A 64 1.17 6.67 -2.24
C CYS A 64 -0.33 6.96 -2.41
N SER A 65 -0.92 6.61 -3.56
CA SER A 65 -2.33 6.85 -3.84
C SER A 65 -2.72 8.33 -3.62
N HIS A 66 -3.85 8.60 -2.98
CA HIS A 66 -4.29 9.96 -2.65
C HIS A 66 -3.79 10.44 -1.27
N GLY A 67 -2.77 9.78 -0.70
CA GLY A 67 -1.95 10.27 0.40
C GLY A 67 -2.47 10.01 1.81
N ASN A 68 -3.27 8.98 2.06
CA ASN A 68 -3.76 8.68 3.41
C ASN A 68 -2.62 8.50 4.41
N TRP A 69 -1.60 7.73 4.05
CA TRP A 69 -0.46 7.50 4.91
C TRP A 69 0.41 8.77 5.06
N GLY A 70 0.65 9.51 3.97
CA GLY A 70 1.45 10.74 4.00
C GLY A 70 0.84 11.83 4.89
N ILE A 71 -0.49 11.99 4.89
CA ILE A 71 -1.18 12.93 5.79
C ILE A 71 -1.02 12.49 7.26
N LEU A 72 -1.22 11.22 7.57
CA LEU A 72 -0.97 10.70 8.93
C LEU A 72 0.48 10.86 9.37
N LEU A 73 1.42 10.77 8.44
CA LEU A 73 2.83 10.97 8.73
C LEU A 73 3.12 12.42 9.13
N LEU A 74 2.52 13.43 8.45
CA LEU A 74 2.60 14.84 8.85
C LEU A 74 2.14 15.03 10.30
N ASP A 75 0.97 14.50 10.63
CA ASP A 75 0.42 14.57 12.00
C ASP A 75 1.34 13.88 13.01
N CYS A 76 1.90 12.71 12.63
CA CYS A 76 2.79 11.95 13.49
C CYS A 76 4.10 12.68 13.77
N PHE A 77 4.65 13.44 12.81
CA PHE A 77 5.87 14.22 13.01
C PHE A 77 5.65 15.51 13.78
N GLY A 78 4.42 16.06 13.80
CA GLY A 78 4.04 17.17 14.68
C GLY A 78 4.93 18.41 14.53
N GLY A 79 5.28 18.78 13.29
CA GLY A 79 6.15 19.93 13.00
C GLY A 79 7.66 19.62 13.03
N VAL A 80 8.07 18.42 13.41
CA VAL A 80 9.47 17.98 13.22
C VAL A 80 9.75 17.80 11.74
N GLY A 81 10.78 18.44 11.21
CA GLY A 81 11.12 18.38 9.79
C GLY A 81 11.52 16.97 9.33
N PHE A 82 10.92 16.53 8.22
CA PHE A 82 11.31 15.32 7.50
C PHE A 82 11.22 15.58 6.00
N LYS A 83 11.74 14.69 5.18
CA LYS A 83 11.60 14.72 3.74
C LYS A 83 10.97 13.42 3.25
N MET A 84 9.89 13.52 2.47
CA MET A 84 9.21 12.37 1.89
C MET A 84 9.07 12.53 0.38
N ILE A 85 9.31 11.46 -0.35
CA ILE A 85 9.03 11.33 -1.78
C ILE A 85 7.86 10.35 -1.91
N ALA A 86 6.72 10.86 -2.35
CA ALA A 86 5.49 10.10 -2.52
C ALA A 86 5.20 9.87 -4.00
N VAL A 87 5.18 8.60 -4.41
CA VAL A 87 5.13 8.19 -5.81
C VAL A 87 3.86 7.42 -6.11
N ASP A 88 3.17 7.77 -7.19
CA ASP A 88 2.07 6.98 -7.75
C ASP A 88 1.96 7.22 -9.25
N SER A 89 1.66 6.19 -10.03
CA SER A 89 1.49 6.30 -11.48
C SER A 89 0.12 6.88 -11.88
N ALA A 90 -0.88 6.82 -10.98
CA ALA A 90 -2.24 7.27 -11.23
C ALA A 90 -2.37 8.79 -11.03
N LYS A 91 -2.36 9.55 -12.12
CA LYS A 91 -2.51 11.01 -12.10
C LYS A 91 -3.71 11.50 -11.27
N PRO A 92 -4.92 10.87 -11.31
CA PRO A 92 -6.04 11.28 -10.46
C PRO A 92 -5.74 11.15 -8.95
N MET A 93 -4.95 10.16 -8.55
CA MET A 93 -4.53 9.96 -7.15
C MET A 93 -3.59 11.09 -6.72
N ILE A 94 -2.54 11.35 -7.48
CA ILE A 94 -1.57 12.44 -7.21
C ILE A 94 -2.27 13.81 -7.15
N GLN A 95 -3.20 14.08 -8.04
CA GLN A 95 -3.96 15.33 -8.02
C GLN A 95 -4.80 15.50 -6.74
N ARG A 96 -5.38 14.41 -6.24
CA ARG A 96 -6.11 14.42 -4.97
C ARG A 96 -5.18 14.58 -3.79
N PHE A 97 -4.05 13.92 -3.78
CA PHE A 97 -3.05 14.09 -2.73
C PHE A 97 -2.57 15.55 -2.68
N LYS A 98 -2.27 16.15 -3.84
CA LYS A 98 -1.89 17.57 -3.93
C LYS A 98 -2.95 18.50 -3.32
N LYS A 99 -4.23 18.25 -3.61
CA LYS A 99 -5.34 19.04 -3.03
C LYS A 99 -5.43 18.87 -1.52
N ARG A 100 -5.19 17.69 -1.00
CA ARG A 100 -5.19 17.42 0.44
C ARG A 100 -4.01 18.09 1.13
N LEU A 101 -2.81 18.04 0.54
CA LEU A 101 -1.64 18.75 1.07
C LEU A 101 -1.83 20.28 1.12
N ALA A 102 -2.57 20.84 0.19
CA ALA A 102 -2.81 22.29 0.17
C ALA A 102 -3.59 22.84 1.38
N VAL A 103 -4.32 21.97 2.11
CA VAL A 103 -5.04 22.34 3.34
C VAL A 103 -4.31 21.92 4.61
N HIS A 104 -3.19 21.24 4.48
CA HIS A 104 -2.30 20.88 5.58
C HIS A 104 -1.03 21.74 5.52
N ASP A 105 -0.57 22.19 6.67
CA ASP A 105 0.73 22.86 6.76
C ASP A 105 1.85 21.82 6.63
N SER A 106 2.17 21.48 5.39
CA SER A 106 3.16 20.45 5.09
C SER A 106 4.61 20.99 5.12
N HIS A 107 4.79 22.32 5.24
CA HIS A 107 6.10 22.97 5.19
C HIS A 107 7.02 22.48 4.05
N GLY A 108 6.46 21.98 2.95
CA GLY A 108 7.22 21.42 1.84
C GLY A 108 7.91 20.08 2.14
N CYS A 109 7.45 19.34 3.16
CA CYS A 109 8.06 18.07 3.55
C CYS A 109 7.79 16.92 2.56
N ILE A 110 6.75 17.02 1.72
CA ILE A 110 6.31 15.94 0.82
C ILE A 110 6.42 16.36 -0.63
N ASP A 111 7.27 15.70 -1.39
CA ASP A 111 7.40 15.82 -2.84
C ASP A 111 6.55 14.77 -3.53
N LEU A 112 5.61 15.19 -4.39
CA LEU A 112 4.72 14.32 -5.15
C LEU A 112 5.28 14.01 -6.53
N VAL A 113 5.43 12.73 -6.86
CA VAL A 113 5.95 12.26 -8.15
C VAL A 113 4.92 11.38 -8.84
N CYS A 114 4.48 11.79 -10.04
CA CYS A 114 3.59 10.98 -10.88
C CYS A 114 4.42 10.12 -11.83
N ALA A 115 4.77 8.92 -11.41
CA ALA A 115 5.61 7.98 -12.16
C ALA A 115 5.36 6.53 -11.75
N CYS A 116 5.80 5.58 -12.58
CA CYS A 116 5.87 4.17 -12.18
C CYS A 116 6.95 4.00 -11.11
N ILE A 117 6.65 3.26 -10.06
CA ILE A 117 7.54 3.09 -8.90
C ILE A 117 8.84 2.35 -9.26
N GLU A 118 8.81 1.52 -10.31
CA GLU A 118 9.98 0.80 -10.82
C GLU A 118 11.05 1.73 -11.43
N ASN A 119 10.66 2.94 -11.81
CA ASN A 119 11.54 3.93 -12.44
C ASN A 119 12.14 4.93 -11.42
N ILE A 120 11.83 4.77 -10.14
CA ILE A 120 12.29 5.69 -9.10
C ILE A 120 13.65 5.27 -8.56
N VAL A 121 14.57 6.22 -8.52
CA VAL A 121 15.86 6.03 -7.85
C VAL A 121 15.67 6.27 -6.36
N ILE A 122 15.75 5.20 -5.57
CA ILE A 122 15.70 5.27 -4.11
C ILE A 122 17.13 5.52 -3.62
N SER A 123 17.34 6.58 -2.86
CA SER A 123 18.65 6.93 -2.32
C SER A 123 18.52 7.67 -0.99
N ASN A 124 19.53 7.53 -0.13
CA ASN A 124 19.57 8.19 1.18
C ASN A 124 18.24 8.04 1.96
N ALA A 125 17.64 6.85 1.93
CA ALA A 125 16.37 6.59 2.59
C ALA A 125 16.59 5.97 3.97
N SER A 126 15.84 6.40 4.98
CA SER A 126 15.73 5.66 6.25
C SER A 126 14.45 4.82 6.32
N VAL A 127 13.44 5.16 5.53
CA VAL A 127 12.18 4.44 5.48
C VAL A 127 11.71 4.31 4.03
N VAL A 128 11.34 3.10 3.63
CA VAL A 128 10.61 2.82 2.39
C VAL A 128 9.29 2.13 2.76
N VAL A 129 8.18 2.62 2.22
CA VAL A 129 6.85 2.06 2.45
C VAL A 129 6.25 1.62 1.13
N ILE A 130 5.66 0.42 1.12
CA ILE A 130 4.91 -0.14 0.00
C ILE A 130 3.61 -0.72 0.58
N ASN A 131 2.48 -0.04 0.35
CA ASN A 131 1.19 -0.44 0.90
C ASN A 131 0.24 -0.88 -0.21
N LEU A 132 -0.10 -2.17 -0.26
CA LEU A 132 -1.07 -2.75 -1.20
C LEU A 132 -0.75 -2.38 -2.66
N THR A 133 0.54 -2.36 -2.98
CA THR A 133 1.05 -1.85 -4.26
C THR A 133 1.88 -2.90 -5.01
N LEU A 134 2.73 -3.66 -4.31
CA LEU A 134 3.61 -4.66 -4.93
C LEU A 134 2.80 -5.72 -5.69
N GLN A 135 1.64 -6.08 -5.18
CA GLN A 135 0.70 -7.05 -5.77
C GLN A 135 0.18 -6.65 -7.17
N PHE A 136 0.33 -5.39 -7.57
CA PHE A 136 -0.06 -4.87 -8.90
C PHE A 136 1.10 -4.81 -9.89
N LEU A 137 2.32 -5.08 -9.46
CA LEU A 137 3.48 -5.19 -10.34
C LEU A 137 3.59 -6.60 -10.92
N ASP A 138 4.13 -6.68 -12.13
CA ASP A 138 4.58 -7.95 -12.69
C ASP A 138 5.55 -8.63 -11.72
N THR A 139 5.38 -9.93 -11.51
CA THR A 139 6.17 -10.69 -10.51
C THR A 139 7.67 -10.57 -10.74
N GLU A 140 8.10 -10.53 -11.99
CA GLU A 140 9.51 -10.38 -12.41
C GLU A 140 10.12 -9.04 -11.94
N LYS A 141 9.31 -7.99 -11.79
CA LYS A 141 9.78 -6.66 -11.38
C LYS A 141 9.89 -6.50 -9.88
N ARG A 142 9.18 -7.33 -9.10
CA ARG A 142 9.11 -7.20 -7.63
C ARG A 142 10.46 -7.38 -6.96
N ASP A 143 11.24 -8.37 -7.39
CA ASP A 143 12.59 -8.61 -6.86
C ASP A 143 13.50 -7.39 -7.06
N CYS A 144 13.45 -6.80 -8.27
CA CYS A 144 14.25 -5.62 -8.60
C CYS A 144 13.85 -4.40 -7.75
N LEU A 145 12.54 -4.19 -7.50
CA LEU A 145 12.06 -3.10 -6.67
C LEU A 145 12.51 -3.25 -5.21
N ILE A 146 12.35 -4.43 -4.61
CA ILE A 146 12.79 -4.69 -3.22
C ILE A 146 14.32 -4.59 -3.10
N GLN A 147 15.09 -5.03 -4.10
CA GLN A 147 16.53 -4.85 -4.12
C GLN A 147 16.93 -3.36 -4.25
N SER A 148 16.20 -2.59 -5.05
CA SER A 148 16.40 -1.13 -5.16
C SER A 148 16.11 -0.43 -3.84
N ALA A 149 15.04 -0.82 -3.14
CA ALA A 149 14.73 -0.33 -1.81
C ALA A 149 15.87 -0.63 -0.82
N PHE A 150 16.36 -1.88 -0.80
CA PHE A 150 17.49 -2.26 0.05
C PHE A 150 18.75 -1.43 -0.25
N LYS A 151 19.11 -1.27 -1.51
CA LYS A 151 20.30 -0.47 -1.90
C LYS A 151 20.16 0.98 -1.50
N GLY A 152 18.98 1.57 -1.67
CA GLY A 152 18.71 2.98 -1.37
C GLY A 152 18.55 3.30 0.11
N LEU A 153 18.24 2.32 0.95
CA LEU A 153 18.17 2.48 2.40
C LEU A 153 19.53 2.71 3.03
N CYS A 154 19.59 3.60 4.01
CA CYS A 154 20.73 3.75 4.91
C CYS A 154 20.84 2.55 5.87
N LYS A 155 22.00 2.37 6.51
CA LYS A 155 22.18 1.35 7.56
C LYS A 155 21.17 1.59 8.70
N GLY A 156 20.50 0.53 9.13
CA GLY A 156 19.42 0.59 10.13
C GLY A 156 18.12 1.18 9.61
N GLY A 157 18.02 1.47 8.31
CA GLY A 157 16.76 1.85 7.67
C GLY A 157 15.81 0.66 7.48
N ILE A 158 14.56 0.95 7.23
CA ILE A 158 13.49 -0.07 7.20
C ILE A 158 12.68 -0.05 5.90
N LEU A 159 12.19 -1.24 5.54
CA LEU A 159 11.11 -1.44 4.59
C LEU A 159 9.84 -1.81 5.38
N LEU A 160 8.75 -1.08 5.15
CA LEU A 160 7.39 -1.42 5.59
C LEU A 160 6.60 -1.89 4.38
N LEU A 161 6.11 -3.12 4.42
CA LEU A 161 5.36 -3.75 3.32
C LEU A 161 4.02 -4.26 3.85
N THR A 162 2.92 -3.86 3.22
CA THR A 162 1.59 -4.44 3.49
C THR A 162 0.98 -4.90 2.20
N GLU A 163 0.59 -6.18 2.13
CA GLU A 163 0.04 -6.79 0.92
C GLU A 163 -1.11 -7.74 1.26
N LYS A 164 -1.97 -7.97 0.28
CA LYS A 164 -2.85 -9.12 0.30
C LYS A 164 -2.02 -10.36 0.01
N THR A 165 -2.13 -11.36 0.85
CA THR A 165 -1.38 -12.61 0.74
C THR A 165 -2.29 -13.79 0.45
N VAL A 166 -1.72 -14.90 0.00
CA VAL A 166 -2.39 -16.19 -0.20
C VAL A 166 -1.72 -17.26 0.64
N HIS A 167 -2.46 -18.31 0.94
CA HIS A 167 -1.93 -19.48 1.65
C HIS A 167 -1.71 -20.63 0.66
N LEU A 168 -0.61 -21.38 0.81
CA LEU A 168 -0.32 -22.55 -0.05
C LEU A 168 -1.30 -23.69 0.18
N ASP A 169 -1.74 -23.88 1.43
CA ASP A 169 -2.77 -24.87 1.73
C ASP A 169 -4.14 -24.39 1.21
N PRO A 170 -4.83 -25.17 0.35
CA PRO A 170 -6.09 -24.74 -0.26
C PRO A 170 -7.22 -24.52 0.76
N GLN A 171 -7.26 -25.29 1.85
CA GLN A 171 -8.30 -25.17 2.88
C GLN A 171 -8.10 -23.88 3.68
N MET A 172 -6.86 -23.56 4.05
CA MET A 172 -6.53 -22.30 4.72
C MET A 172 -6.79 -21.10 3.81
N ASN A 173 -6.42 -21.21 2.53
CA ASN A 173 -6.69 -20.14 1.56
C ASN A 173 -8.19 -19.90 1.36
N ALA A 174 -9.01 -20.95 1.28
CA ALA A 174 -10.45 -20.84 1.20
C ALA A 174 -11.06 -20.21 2.47
N LEU A 175 -10.57 -20.60 3.65
CA LEU A 175 -10.98 -20.02 4.93
C LEU A 175 -10.68 -18.51 4.98
N GLU A 176 -9.46 -18.10 4.67
CA GLU A 176 -9.04 -16.70 4.65
C GLU A 176 -9.89 -15.88 3.67
N GLN A 177 -10.20 -16.45 2.51
CA GLN A 177 -11.03 -15.79 1.49
C GLN A 177 -12.48 -15.62 1.94
N GLU A 178 -13.07 -16.63 2.60
CA GLU A 178 -14.45 -16.55 3.09
C GLU A 178 -14.61 -15.49 4.18
N TYR A 179 -13.70 -15.44 5.16
CA TYR A 179 -13.68 -14.38 6.17
C TYR A 179 -13.49 -12.99 5.55
N TYR A 180 -12.69 -12.87 4.50
CA TYR A 180 -12.54 -11.62 3.76
C TYR A 180 -13.84 -11.20 3.05
N TYR A 181 -14.58 -12.13 2.47
CA TYR A 181 -15.89 -11.83 1.86
C TYR A 181 -16.92 -11.47 2.91
N GLN A 182 -16.93 -12.17 4.06
CA GLN A 182 -17.77 -11.82 5.19
C GLN A 182 -17.50 -10.39 5.67
N PHE A 183 -16.24 -10.02 5.87
CA PHE A 183 -15.85 -8.66 6.22
C PHE A 183 -16.42 -7.62 5.23
N LYS A 184 -16.37 -7.87 3.93
CA LYS A 184 -16.96 -6.97 2.93
C LYS A 184 -18.48 -6.87 3.06
N ARG A 185 -19.19 -8.00 3.27
CA ARG A 185 -20.64 -8.01 3.49
C ARG A 185 -21.02 -7.19 4.73
N GLU A 186 -20.32 -7.39 5.82
CA GLU A 186 -20.51 -6.63 7.08
C GLU A 186 -20.27 -5.13 6.89
N ASN A 187 -19.40 -4.76 5.98
CA ASN A 187 -19.17 -3.37 5.58
C ASN A 187 -20.11 -2.90 4.44
N GLY A 188 -21.17 -3.63 4.15
CA GLY A 188 -22.28 -3.23 3.30
C GLY A 188 -22.03 -3.36 1.80
N TYR A 189 -21.10 -4.22 1.36
CA TYR A 189 -21.03 -4.67 -0.04
C TYR A 189 -22.01 -5.83 -0.28
N THR A 190 -22.69 -5.81 -1.42
CA THR A 190 -23.47 -6.92 -1.91
C THR A 190 -22.60 -8.01 -2.53
N ASP A 191 -23.10 -9.23 -2.65
CA ASP A 191 -22.38 -10.32 -3.33
C ASP A 191 -22.08 -9.99 -4.80
N LEU A 192 -22.96 -9.23 -5.46
CA LEU A 192 -22.73 -8.73 -6.82
C LEU A 192 -21.50 -7.80 -6.87
N GLU A 193 -21.43 -6.82 -5.96
CA GLU A 193 -20.28 -5.91 -5.88
C GLU A 193 -18.98 -6.65 -5.58
N ILE A 194 -19.03 -7.64 -4.68
CA ILE A 194 -17.90 -8.48 -4.31
C ILE A 194 -17.41 -9.29 -5.51
N SER A 195 -18.31 -9.97 -6.24
CA SER A 195 -17.95 -10.79 -7.40
C SER A 195 -17.39 -9.94 -8.54
N GLN A 196 -18.06 -8.86 -8.93
CA GLN A 196 -17.60 -7.99 -10.02
C GLN A 196 -16.26 -7.33 -9.73
N LYS A 197 -16.05 -6.90 -8.47
CA LYS A 197 -14.75 -6.33 -8.03
C LYS A 197 -13.65 -7.38 -8.00
N ARG A 198 -13.95 -8.62 -7.59
CA ARG A 198 -13.00 -9.74 -7.65
C ARG A 198 -12.58 -9.98 -9.09
N ASP A 199 -13.54 -10.15 -10.00
CA ASP A 199 -13.27 -10.46 -11.41
C ASP A 199 -12.46 -9.34 -12.10
N ALA A 200 -12.69 -8.07 -11.73
CA ALA A 200 -11.89 -6.95 -12.21
C ALA A 200 -10.46 -6.96 -11.65
N LEU A 201 -10.26 -7.37 -10.39
CA LEU A 201 -8.96 -7.41 -9.72
C LEU A 201 -8.14 -8.64 -10.10
N GLU A 202 -8.74 -9.79 -10.34
CA GLU A 202 -8.04 -11.03 -10.74
C GLU A 202 -7.17 -10.84 -11.99
N GLN A 203 -7.47 -9.86 -12.82
CA GLN A 203 -6.70 -9.55 -14.03
C GLN A 203 -5.47 -8.66 -13.76
N VAL A 204 -5.35 -8.06 -12.59
CA VAL A 204 -4.30 -7.07 -12.31
C VAL A 204 -3.64 -7.21 -10.94
N LEU A 205 -4.25 -7.95 -10.02
CA LEU A 205 -3.75 -8.16 -8.68
C LEU A 205 -3.31 -9.61 -8.51
N VAL A 206 -2.02 -9.83 -8.34
CA VAL A 206 -1.42 -11.16 -8.14
C VAL A 206 -0.84 -11.22 -6.72
N PRO A 207 -1.57 -11.80 -5.75
CA PRO A 207 -1.04 -11.93 -4.40
C PRO A 207 -0.01 -13.06 -4.33
N GLU A 208 0.92 -12.93 -3.39
CA GLU A 208 1.95 -13.93 -3.09
C GLU A 208 1.83 -14.41 -1.64
N THR A 209 2.51 -15.48 -1.32
CA THR A 209 2.58 -15.99 0.06
C THR A 209 3.50 -15.13 0.92
N VAL A 210 3.32 -15.19 2.23
CA VAL A 210 4.25 -14.55 3.19
C VAL A 210 5.68 -15.07 3.00
N THR A 211 5.83 -16.36 2.72
CA THR A 211 7.15 -16.99 2.48
C THR A 211 7.84 -16.44 1.22
N GLU A 212 7.10 -16.18 0.14
CA GLU A 212 7.67 -15.55 -1.06
C GLU A 212 8.15 -14.12 -0.76
N HIS A 213 7.38 -13.34 0.01
CA HIS A 213 7.82 -12.01 0.45
C HIS A 213 9.05 -12.08 1.34
N GLU A 214 9.09 -12.97 2.32
CA GLU A 214 10.24 -13.19 3.21
C GLU A 214 11.50 -13.58 2.43
N ASN A 215 11.39 -14.56 1.53
CA ASN A 215 12.50 -15.00 0.68
C ASN A 215 13.04 -13.86 -0.20
N ARG A 216 12.15 -13.06 -0.79
CA ARG A 216 12.52 -11.88 -1.60
C ARG A 216 13.27 -10.84 -0.77
N ILE A 217 12.79 -10.56 0.44
CA ILE A 217 13.37 -9.60 1.36
C ILE A 217 14.77 -10.06 1.78
N HIS A 218 14.94 -11.32 2.18
CA HIS A 218 16.25 -11.88 2.52
C HIS A 218 17.21 -11.92 1.32
N LYS A 219 16.72 -12.31 0.14
CA LYS A 219 17.51 -12.29 -1.11
C LYS A 219 18.00 -10.88 -1.47
N ALA A 220 17.24 -9.84 -1.15
CA ALA A 220 17.66 -8.45 -1.35
C ALA A 220 18.77 -8.00 -0.37
N GLY A 221 18.96 -8.69 0.74
CA GLY A 221 20.02 -8.45 1.73
C GLY A 221 19.54 -7.95 3.10
N PHE A 222 18.24 -7.83 3.34
CA PHE A 222 17.73 -7.46 4.67
C PHE A 222 18.10 -8.51 5.71
N THR A 223 18.54 -8.05 6.88
CA THR A 223 19.06 -8.92 7.97
C THR A 223 17.97 -9.38 8.94
N ALA A 224 16.87 -8.62 9.04
CA ALA A 224 15.74 -8.93 9.89
C ALA A 224 14.44 -8.77 9.11
N PHE A 225 13.51 -9.70 9.35
CA PHE A 225 12.15 -9.70 8.81
C PHE A 225 11.17 -10.10 9.90
N ASN A 226 10.00 -9.47 9.94
CA ASN A 226 8.92 -9.89 10.82
C ASN A 226 7.55 -9.53 10.23
N VAL A 227 6.56 -10.39 10.46
CA VAL A 227 5.14 -10.06 10.31
C VAL A 227 4.68 -9.42 11.62
N TRP A 228 4.35 -8.13 11.61
CA TRP A 228 3.93 -7.42 12.81
C TRP A 228 2.41 -7.31 12.97
N LEU A 229 1.65 -7.52 11.85
CA LEU A 229 0.20 -7.65 11.87
C LEU A 229 -0.26 -8.53 10.71
N LYS A 230 -1.17 -9.47 11.00
CA LYS A 230 -1.89 -10.26 10.00
C LYS A 230 -3.37 -10.30 10.36
N TRP A 231 -4.22 -10.03 9.37
CA TRP A 231 -5.64 -10.30 9.41
C TRP A 231 -6.00 -11.18 8.22
N PHE A 232 -6.14 -12.49 8.47
CA PHE A 232 -6.31 -13.50 7.42
C PHE A 232 -5.39 -13.25 6.22
N ASN A 233 -5.94 -12.87 5.07
CA ASN A 233 -5.20 -12.65 3.82
C ASN A 233 -4.65 -11.21 3.64
N PHE A 234 -4.55 -10.40 4.70
CA PHE A 234 -3.84 -9.12 4.71
C PHE A 234 -2.69 -9.17 5.70
N THR A 235 -1.49 -8.93 5.22
CA THR A 235 -0.27 -9.10 6.01
C THR A 235 0.59 -7.85 5.95
N SER A 236 0.96 -7.33 7.12
CA SER A 236 1.87 -6.20 7.28
C SER A 236 3.21 -6.68 7.82
N MET A 237 4.26 -6.36 7.10
CA MET A 237 5.63 -6.84 7.30
C MET A 237 6.58 -5.67 7.52
N ILE A 238 7.66 -5.92 8.23
CA ILE A 238 8.79 -5.00 8.43
C ILE A 238 10.09 -5.73 8.16
N ALA A 239 11.03 -5.06 7.50
CA ALA A 239 12.39 -5.54 7.34
C ALA A 239 13.40 -4.45 7.66
N ILE A 240 14.55 -4.82 8.23
CA ILE A 240 15.62 -3.92 8.66
C ILE A 240 16.89 -4.23 7.87
N LYS A 241 17.53 -3.16 7.35
CA LYS A 241 18.81 -3.23 6.66
C LYS A 241 19.99 -3.26 7.62
#